data_7078a470fcc1f3d53f7a7b3f8dc7bb68
#
_entry.id   7078a470fcc1f3d53f7a7b3f8dc7bb68
#
_cell.length_a   1.000
_cell.length_b   1.000
_cell.length_c   1.000
_cell.angle_alpha   90.00
_cell.angle_beta   90.00
_cell.angle_gamma   90.00
#
_symmetry.space_group_name_H-M   'P 1'
#
loop_
_entity.id
_entity.type
_entity.pdbx_description
1 polymer ?
#
loop_
_entity_poly.entity_id
_entity_poly.type
_entity_poly.pdbx_seq_one_letter_code
_entity_poly.pdbx_strand_id
1 'polypeptide(L)'
;YLNDADKERMEELQRKISARENTDEDDDEIWSIRHDILYSLLCISFFADQEIDESEKTAIFDSYKKFIPNVDNTMFNKNFGVTTEKFIELNTDNARQEQFDLSLENIKKDEGFDNQKLLTLVDCFVDIANADDFIHDNEVVLIKHAVNAWNLDIKVEKPKSGDKLKVKSN
;
A
#
# COMPACT_ATOMS: atom_id res chain seq x y z
N TYR A 1 -5.64 -15.02 2.92
CA TYR A 1 -5.29 -15.76 4.15
C TYR A 1 -3.78 -15.93 4.25
N LEU A 2 -3.20 -15.46 5.34
CA LEU A 2 -1.77 -15.58 5.58
C LEU A 2 -1.43 -16.94 6.18
N ASN A 3 -0.35 -17.55 5.69
CA ASN A 3 0.22 -18.70 6.37
C ASN A 3 1.09 -18.24 7.56
N ASP A 4 1.51 -19.18 8.41
CA ASP A 4 2.25 -18.86 9.62
C ASP A 4 3.60 -18.19 9.32
N ALA A 5 4.28 -18.59 8.25
CA ALA A 5 5.56 -17.99 7.88
C ALA A 5 5.43 -16.53 7.47
N ASP A 6 4.38 -16.20 6.72
CA ASP A 6 4.13 -14.83 6.29
C ASP A 6 3.76 -13.94 7.47
N LYS A 7 2.95 -14.48 8.38
CA LYS A 7 2.57 -13.78 9.59
C LYS A 7 3.79 -13.47 10.46
N GLU A 8 4.67 -14.45 10.65
CA GLU A 8 5.91 -14.26 11.41
C GLU A 8 6.80 -13.20 10.77
N ARG A 9 6.88 -13.18 9.45
CA ARG A 9 7.68 -12.19 8.73
C ARG A 9 7.16 -10.78 8.95
N MET A 10 5.84 -10.59 8.90
CA MET A 10 5.23 -9.28 9.15
C MET A 10 5.45 -8.85 10.60
N GLU A 11 5.30 -9.74 11.55
CA GLU A 11 5.54 -9.46 12.95
C GLU A 11 7.01 -9.10 13.22
N GLU A 12 7.93 -9.79 12.56
CA GLU A 12 9.35 -9.50 12.67
C GLU A 12 9.68 -8.11 12.11
N LEU A 13 9.12 -7.77 10.96
CA LEU A 13 9.31 -6.45 10.37
C LEU A 13 8.80 -5.36 11.30
N GLN A 14 7.64 -5.54 11.89
CA GLN A 14 7.09 -4.60 12.84
C GLN A 14 7.98 -4.45 14.08
N ARG A 15 8.48 -5.56 14.62
CA ARG A 15 9.39 -5.51 15.77
C ARG A 15 10.66 -4.73 15.46
N LYS A 16 11.23 -4.93 14.28
CA LYS A 16 12.43 -4.20 13.85
C LYS A 16 12.19 -2.70 13.75
N ILE A 17 11.05 -2.32 13.21
CA ILE A 17 10.65 -0.92 13.09
C ILE A 17 10.47 -0.32 14.48
N SER A 18 9.74 -0.98 15.35
CA SER A 18 9.47 -0.53 16.72
C SER A 18 10.76 -0.39 17.52
N ALA A 19 11.70 -1.32 17.35
CA ALA A 19 12.98 -1.27 18.06
C ALA A 19 13.84 -0.06 17.67
N ARG A 20 13.72 0.40 16.42
CA ARG A 20 14.43 1.60 15.95
C ARG A 20 13.84 2.88 16.50
N GLU A 21 12.59 2.85 16.89
CA GLU A 21 11.81 4.02 17.28
C GLU A 21 11.39 3.99 18.72
N ASN A 22 12.03 3.20 19.53
CA ASN A 22 11.62 2.84 20.87
C ASN A 22 11.53 3.98 21.88
N THR A 23 11.70 5.21 21.45
CA THR A 23 11.79 6.33 22.37
C THR A 23 10.47 7.05 22.60
N ASP A 24 9.50 6.84 21.76
CA ASP A 24 8.22 7.55 21.82
C ASP A 24 7.08 6.60 22.08
N GLU A 25 7.11 6.05 23.25
CA GLU A 25 6.06 5.19 23.77
C GLU A 25 4.70 5.87 23.85
N ASP A 26 4.69 7.21 23.77
CA ASP A 26 3.45 7.98 23.89
C ASP A 26 2.63 8.00 22.63
N ASP A 27 3.17 7.47 21.56
CA ASP A 27 2.55 7.69 20.30
C ASP A 27 1.69 6.54 19.88
N ASP A 28 0.53 6.47 20.53
CA ASP A 28 -0.62 5.88 19.89
C ASP A 28 -0.95 6.79 18.70
N GLU A 29 -0.28 6.52 17.61
CA GLU A 29 -0.51 7.26 16.39
C GLU A 29 -1.96 7.05 15.96
N ILE A 30 -2.70 8.14 15.86
CA ILE A 30 -4.09 8.07 15.41
C ILE A 30 -4.10 7.75 13.93
N TRP A 31 -4.93 6.78 13.54
CA TRP A 31 -5.10 6.43 12.12
C TRP A 31 -5.53 7.67 11.33
N SER A 32 -4.82 7.95 10.27
CA SER A 32 -5.04 9.14 9.44
C SER A 32 -4.94 8.77 7.96
N ILE A 33 -5.10 9.77 7.10
CA ILE A 33 -4.92 9.61 5.66
C ILE A 33 -3.55 9.00 5.30
N ARG A 34 -2.52 9.29 6.10
CA ARG A 34 -1.19 8.72 5.88
C ARG A 34 -1.23 7.20 5.95
N HIS A 35 -1.95 6.67 6.92
CA HIS A 35 -2.10 5.23 7.09
C HIS A 35 -2.95 4.61 5.99
N ASP A 36 -4.00 5.31 5.54
CA ASP A 36 -4.81 4.84 4.43
C ASP A 36 -3.99 4.72 3.15
N ILE A 37 -3.13 5.70 2.87
CA ILE A 37 -2.22 5.65 1.71
C ILE A 37 -1.28 4.45 1.84
N LEU A 38 -0.62 4.31 2.99
CA LEU A 38 0.32 3.20 3.22
C LEU A 38 -0.38 1.86 3.17
N TYR A 39 -1.58 1.76 3.74
CA TYR A 39 -2.33 0.51 3.73
C TYR A 39 -2.68 0.09 2.29
N SER A 40 -3.09 1.02 1.47
CA SER A 40 -3.40 0.72 0.07
C SER A 40 -2.16 0.23 -0.69
N LEU A 41 -1.02 0.89 -0.49
CA LEU A 41 0.25 0.48 -1.11
C LEU A 41 0.70 -0.90 -0.61
N LEU A 42 0.55 -1.14 0.68
CA LEU A 42 0.88 -2.42 1.30
C LEU A 42 0.04 -3.55 0.73
N CYS A 43 -1.25 -3.32 0.52
CA CYS A 43 -2.12 -4.33 -0.05
C CYS A 43 -1.70 -4.71 -1.47
N ILE A 44 -1.35 -3.74 -2.30
CA ILE A 44 -0.88 -4.02 -3.66
C ILE A 44 0.36 -4.90 -3.62
N SER A 45 1.30 -4.58 -2.72
CA SER A 45 2.55 -5.33 -2.61
C SER A 45 2.34 -6.72 -2.02
N PHE A 46 1.60 -6.80 -0.92
CA PHE A 46 1.51 -8.01 -0.13
C PHE A 46 0.57 -9.06 -0.72
N PHE A 47 -0.61 -8.65 -1.21
CA PHE A 47 -1.56 -9.62 -1.77
C PHE A 47 -1.05 -10.31 -3.02
N ALA A 48 -0.10 -9.68 -3.71
CA ALA A 48 0.50 -10.30 -4.89
C ALA A 48 1.45 -11.44 -4.53
N ASP A 49 2.41 -11.14 -3.66
CA ASP A 49 3.53 -12.06 -3.37
C ASP A 49 3.41 -12.73 -2.01
N GLN A 50 2.54 -12.24 -1.15
CA GLN A 50 2.38 -12.66 0.24
C GLN A 50 3.65 -12.50 1.08
N GLU A 51 4.56 -11.67 0.61
CA GLU A 51 5.73 -11.25 1.37
C GLU A 51 6.17 -9.86 0.92
N ILE A 52 6.88 -9.17 1.79
CA ILE A 52 7.42 -7.85 1.50
C ILE A 52 8.93 -7.91 1.66
N ASP A 53 9.66 -7.71 0.57
CA ASP A 53 11.11 -7.62 0.61
C ASP A 53 11.56 -6.15 0.72
N GLU A 54 12.88 -5.94 0.77
CA GLU A 54 13.43 -4.60 0.92
C GLU A 54 13.16 -3.72 -0.32
N SER A 55 13.13 -4.31 -1.51
CA SER A 55 12.86 -3.54 -2.73
C SER A 55 11.41 -3.06 -2.76
N GLU A 56 10.48 -3.89 -2.31
CA GLU A 56 9.07 -3.51 -2.21
C GLU A 56 8.85 -2.44 -1.15
N LYS A 57 9.50 -2.57 0.00
CA LYS A 57 9.45 -1.55 1.06
C LYS A 57 9.99 -0.21 0.55
N THR A 58 11.09 -0.25 -0.20
CA THR A 58 11.65 0.95 -0.81
C THR A 58 10.68 1.59 -1.80
N ALA A 59 10.03 0.77 -2.63
CA ALA A 59 9.03 1.25 -3.58
C ALA A 59 7.84 1.90 -2.85
N ILE A 60 7.40 1.31 -1.74
CA ILE A 60 6.33 1.89 -0.91
C ILE A 60 6.78 3.24 -0.34
N PHE A 61 8.00 3.33 0.18
CA PHE A 61 8.53 4.57 0.73
C PHE A 61 8.62 5.66 -0.34
N ASP A 62 9.15 5.32 -1.50
CA ASP A 62 9.28 6.26 -2.61
C ASP A 62 7.91 6.78 -3.07
N SER A 63 6.92 5.90 -3.13
CA SER A 63 5.55 6.28 -3.45
C SER A 63 4.94 7.19 -2.38
N TYR A 64 5.13 6.83 -1.12
CA TYR A 64 4.62 7.59 0.02
C TYR A 64 5.16 9.03 0.04
N LYS A 65 6.42 9.20 -0.29
CA LYS A 65 7.05 10.53 -0.33
C LYS A 65 6.41 11.49 -1.33
N LYS A 66 5.76 10.97 -2.35
CA LYS A 66 5.04 11.81 -3.32
C LYS A 66 3.87 12.55 -2.69
N PHE A 67 3.30 12.00 -1.63
CA PHE A 67 2.15 12.58 -0.94
C PHE A 67 2.55 13.29 0.35
N ILE A 68 3.64 12.84 0.98
CA ILE A 68 4.16 13.40 2.23
C ILE A 68 5.63 13.78 1.98
N PRO A 69 5.89 14.93 1.32
CA PRO A 69 7.24 15.23 0.81
C PRO A 69 8.32 15.39 1.87
N ASN A 70 7.95 15.78 3.09
CA ASN A 70 8.91 16.03 4.16
C ASN A 70 9.12 14.82 5.08
N VAL A 71 8.62 13.67 4.69
CA VAL A 71 8.75 12.46 5.50
C VAL A 71 10.21 11.98 5.50
N ASP A 72 10.75 11.73 6.69
CA ASP A 72 12.05 11.08 6.85
C ASP A 72 11.85 9.60 7.17
N ASN A 73 12.96 8.86 7.30
CA ASN A 73 12.93 7.44 7.60
C ASN A 73 12.22 7.14 8.93
N THR A 74 12.44 7.96 9.93
CA THR A 74 11.84 7.77 11.26
C THR A 74 10.32 7.88 11.17
N MET A 75 9.83 8.93 10.54
CA MET A 75 8.39 9.15 10.39
C MET A 75 7.76 8.06 9.52
N PHE A 76 8.43 7.69 8.43
CA PHE A 76 7.94 6.62 7.56
C PHE A 76 7.83 5.31 8.35
N ASN A 77 8.89 4.93 9.05
CA ASN A 77 8.90 3.67 9.82
C ASN A 77 7.79 3.66 10.87
N LYS A 78 7.52 4.78 11.50
CA LYS A 78 6.45 4.91 12.48
C LYS A 78 5.08 4.72 11.85
N ASN A 79 4.81 5.43 10.76
CA ASN A 79 3.55 5.30 10.03
C ASN A 79 3.39 3.88 9.48
N PHE A 80 4.47 3.33 8.93
CA PHE A 80 4.46 1.98 8.36
C PHE A 80 4.24 0.91 9.44
N GLY A 81 4.83 1.11 10.62
CA GLY A 81 4.65 0.21 11.76
C GLY A 81 3.18 0.11 12.19
N VAL A 82 2.51 1.24 12.32
CA VAL A 82 1.07 1.26 12.66
C VAL A 82 0.25 0.58 11.57
N THR A 83 0.60 0.83 10.31
CA THR A 83 -0.10 0.25 9.17
C THR A 83 0.06 -1.27 9.12
N THR A 84 1.28 -1.77 9.33
CA THR A 84 1.54 -3.22 9.34
C THR A 84 0.89 -3.89 10.53
N GLU A 85 0.84 -3.22 11.67
CA GLU A 85 0.11 -3.73 12.84
C GLU A 85 -1.37 -3.95 12.53
N LYS A 86 -1.99 -2.98 11.89
CA LYS A 86 -3.38 -3.09 11.45
C LYS A 86 -3.56 -4.26 10.49
N PHE A 87 -2.65 -4.39 9.53
CA PHE A 87 -2.68 -5.47 8.54
C PHE A 87 -2.60 -6.84 9.21
N ILE A 88 -1.76 -6.97 10.24
CA ILE A 88 -1.62 -8.22 11.00
C ILE A 88 -2.87 -8.51 11.84
N GLU A 89 -3.43 -7.50 12.47
CA GLU A 89 -4.68 -7.64 13.25
C GLU A 89 -5.83 -8.13 12.38
N LEU A 90 -5.90 -7.65 11.15
CA LEU A 90 -6.89 -8.09 10.16
C LEU A 90 -6.38 -9.39 9.53
N ASN A 91 -6.68 -10.50 10.15
CA ASN A 91 -6.03 -11.77 9.84
C ASN A 91 -6.78 -12.64 8.80
N THR A 92 -7.70 -12.05 8.05
CA THR A 92 -8.38 -12.73 6.94
C THR A 92 -8.34 -11.87 5.69
N ASP A 93 -8.41 -12.50 4.53
CA ASP A 93 -8.44 -11.79 3.24
C ASP A 93 -9.66 -10.87 3.16
N ASN A 94 -10.81 -11.31 3.63
CA ASN A 94 -12.01 -10.48 3.64
C ASN A 94 -11.86 -9.23 4.49
N ALA A 95 -11.33 -9.37 5.70
CA ALA A 95 -11.12 -8.23 6.58
C ALA A 95 -10.13 -7.23 5.98
N ARG A 96 -9.08 -7.73 5.34
CA ARG A 96 -8.08 -6.90 4.66
C ARG A 96 -8.66 -6.19 3.45
N GLN A 97 -9.51 -6.88 2.69
CA GLN A 97 -10.19 -6.27 1.55
C GLN A 97 -11.16 -5.18 2.00
N GLU A 98 -11.89 -5.40 3.07
CA GLU A 98 -12.80 -4.41 3.63
C GLU A 98 -12.05 -3.15 4.07
N GLN A 99 -10.89 -3.33 4.72
CA GLN A 99 -10.07 -2.20 5.12
C GLN A 99 -9.48 -1.49 3.90
N PHE A 100 -9.09 -2.23 2.87
CA PHE A 100 -8.62 -1.64 1.62
C PHE A 100 -9.70 -0.74 1.02
N ASP A 101 -10.93 -1.25 0.95
CA ASP A 101 -12.07 -0.47 0.44
C ASP A 101 -12.31 0.79 1.28
N LEU A 102 -12.25 0.66 2.60
CA LEU A 102 -12.41 1.79 3.50
C LEU A 102 -11.29 2.83 3.31
N SER A 103 -10.07 2.37 3.15
CA SER A 103 -8.93 3.26 2.89
C SER A 103 -9.09 4.00 1.58
N LEU A 104 -9.54 3.33 0.51
CA LEU A 104 -9.83 3.98 -0.76
C LEU A 104 -10.91 5.06 -0.60
N GLU A 105 -11.95 4.75 0.16
CA GLU A 105 -13.03 5.70 0.42
C GLU A 105 -12.53 6.93 1.20
N ASN A 106 -11.74 6.70 2.24
CA ASN A 106 -11.16 7.78 3.03
C ASN A 106 -10.25 8.68 2.19
N ILE A 107 -9.47 8.09 1.31
CA ILE A 107 -8.59 8.83 0.39
C ILE A 107 -9.44 9.69 -0.56
N LYS A 108 -10.50 9.11 -1.13
CA LYS A 108 -11.41 9.83 -2.04
C LYS A 108 -12.06 11.03 -1.36
N LYS A 109 -12.43 10.90 -0.09
CA LYS A 109 -13.11 11.96 0.68
C LYS A 109 -12.17 13.04 1.19
N ASP A 110 -10.87 12.79 1.20
CA ASP A 110 -9.90 13.73 1.74
C ASP A 110 -9.80 14.95 0.83
N GLU A 111 -9.94 16.14 1.43
CA GLU A 111 -9.94 17.41 0.67
C GLU A 111 -8.59 17.67 -0.01
N GLY A 112 -7.50 17.11 0.52
CA GLY A 112 -6.19 17.23 -0.08
C GLY A 112 -5.97 16.32 -1.28
N PHE A 113 -6.92 15.43 -1.58
CA PHE A 113 -6.79 14.47 -2.68
C PHE A 113 -7.73 14.83 -3.83
N ASP A 114 -7.19 15.58 -4.78
CA ASP A 114 -7.91 15.87 -6.03
C ASP A 114 -7.70 14.72 -7.03
N ASN A 115 -8.31 14.81 -8.20
CA ASN A 115 -8.19 13.77 -9.22
C ASN A 115 -6.73 13.55 -9.65
N GLN A 116 -5.93 14.60 -9.68
CA GLN A 116 -4.51 14.45 -10.06
C GLN A 116 -3.75 13.60 -9.05
N LYS A 117 -4.01 13.79 -7.76
CA LYS A 117 -3.37 12.98 -6.72
C LYS A 117 -3.86 11.54 -6.74
N LEU A 118 -5.14 11.33 -7.01
CA LEU A 118 -5.67 9.96 -7.18
C LEU A 118 -5.00 9.25 -8.35
N LEU A 119 -4.82 9.93 -9.47
CA LEU A 119 -4.09 9.38 -10.61
C LEU A 119 -2.64 9.08 -10.26
N THR A 120 -2.00 9.95 -9.51
CA THR A 120 -0.62 9.74 -9.03
C THR A 120 -0.56 8.49 -8.15
N LEU A 121 -1.54 8.28 -7.29
CA LEU A 121 -1.57 7.10 -6.43
C LEU A 121 -1.78 5.82 -7.25
N VAL A 122 -2.61 5.85 -8.29
CA VAL A 122 -2.74 4.71 -9.22
C VAL A 122 -1.39 4.42 -9.89
N ASP A 123 -0.67 5.45 -10.32
CA ASP A 123 0.67 5.27 -10.88
C ASP A 123 1.61 4.62 -9.88
N CYS A 124 1.51 4.96 -8.60
CA CYS A 124 2.28 4.32 -7.54
C CYS A 124 1.93 2.84 -7.40
N PHE A 125 0.64 2.49 -7.47
CA PHE A 125 0.23 1.09 -7.45
C PHE A 125 0.85 0.31 -8.62
N VAL A 126 0.85 0.92 -9.79
CA VAL A 126 1.43 0.31 -10.99
C VAL A 126 2.95 0.16 -10.83
N ASP A 127 3.62 1.16 -10.27
CA ASP A 127 5.07 1.10 -10.03
C ASP A 127 5.42 -0.04 -9.06
N ILE A 128 4.63 -0.21 -8.01
CA ILE A 128 4.83 -1.30 -7.04
C ILE A 128 4.60 -2.65 -7.72
N ALA A 129 3.54 -2.78 -8.50
CA ALA A 129 3.27 -4.01 -9.24
C ALA A 129 4.38 -4.34 -10.23
N ASN A 130 4.95 -3.32 -10.86
CA ASN A 130 6.04 -3.49 -11.84
C ASN A 130 7.43 -3.66 -11.20
N ALA A 131 7.55 -3.48 -9.89
CA ALA A 131 8.83 -3.68 -9.20
C ALA A 131 9.28 -5.14 -9.22
N ASP A 132 8.35 -6.06 -9.37
CA ASP A 132 8.63 -7.47 -9.55
C ASP A 132 8.77 -7.82 -11.03
N ASP A 133 9.49 -8.90 -11.31
CA ASP A 133 9.60 -9.43 -12.68
C ASP A 133 8.29 -10.08 -13.15
N PHE A 134 7.40 -10.36 -12.24
CA PHE A 134 6.14 -11.03 -12.52
C PHE A 134 4.97 -10.21 -11.97
N ILE A 135 3.97 -9.96 -12.81
CA ILE A 135 2.77 -9.25 -12.42
C ILE A 135 1.66 -10.24 -12.11
N HIS A 136 1.21 -10.24 -10.85
CA HIS A 136 0.17 -11.15 -10.40
C HIS A 136 -1.22 -10.61 -10.74
N ASP A 137 -2.15 -11.51 -11.04
CA ASP A 137 -3.54 -11.14 -11.36
C ASP A 137 -4.19 -10.40 -10.19
N ASN A 138 -3.85 -10.75 -8.95
CA ASN A 138 -4.39 -10.09 -7.76
C ASN A 138 -4.02 -8.60 -7.71
N GLU A 139 -2.80 -8.25 -8.12
CA GLU A 139 -2.38 -6.84 -8.19
C GLU A 139 -3.26 -6.08 -9.19
N VAL A 140 -3.47 -6.67 -10.35
CA VAL A 140 -4.30 -6.05 -11.40
C VAL A 140 -5.73 -5.84 -10.91
N VAL A 141 -6.29 -6.85 -10.24
CA VAL A 141 -7.65 -6.78 -9.69
C VAL A 141 -7.78 -5.65 -8.68
N LEU A 142 -6.82 -5.53 -7.76
CA LEU A 142 -6.84 -4.47 -6.74
C LEU A 142 -6.69 -3.08 -7.36
N ILE A 143 -5.81 -2.93 -8.34
CA ILE A 143 -5.62 -1.63 -9.02
C ILE A 143 -6.89 -1.24 -9.77
N LYS A 144 -7.49 -2.17 -10.51
CA LYS A 144 -8.76 -1.92 -11.21
C LYS A 144 -9.87 -1.56 -10.24
N HIS A 145 -9.90 -2.22 -9.09
CA HIS A 145 -10.87 -1.93 -8.05
C HIS A 145 -10.73 -0.49 -7.55
N ALA A 146 -9.52 -0.02 -7.32
CA ALA A 146 -9.25 1.36 -6.91
C ALA A 146 -9.69 2.36 -7.98
N VAL A 147 -9.36 2.11 -9.24
CA VAL A 147 -9.76 2.95 -10.37
C VAL A 147 -11.28 3.10 -10.41
N ASN A 148 -12.01 1.99 -10.24
CA ASN A 148 -13.46 2.00 -10.23
C ASN A 148 -14.03 2.73 -9.00
N ALA A 149 -13.46 2.49 -7.83
CA ALA A 149 -13.89 3.12 -6.58
C ALA A 149 -13.72 4.63 -6.63
N TRP A 150 -12.68 5.10 -7.29
CA TRP A 150 -12.39 6.53 -7.44
C TRP A 150 -13.02 7.14 -8.69
N ASN A 151 -13.71 6.34 -9.47
CA ASN A 151 -14.41 6.76 -10.70
C ASN A 151 -13.48 7.53 -11.65
N LEU A 152 -12.28 7.00 -11.84
CA LEU A 152 -11.28 7.61 -12.71
C LEU A 152 -11.49 7.13 -14.15
N ASP A 153 -11.31 8.07 -15.08
CA ASP A 153 -11.48 7.78 -16.52
C ASP A 153 -10.18 7.29 -17.15
N ILE A 154 -9.71 6.16 -16.62
CA ILE A 154 -8.50 5.50 -17.10
C ILE A 154 -8.73 4.00 -17.17
N LYS A 155 -7.86 3.32 -17.91
CA LYS A 155 -7.89 1.86 -18.06
C LYS A 155 -6.53 1.30 -17.65
N VAL A 156 -6.57 0.27 -16.81
CA VAL A 156 -5.37 -0.48 -16.42
C VAL A 156 -5.29 -1.70 -17.33
N GLU A 157 -4.18 -1.84 -18.03
CA GLU A 157 -3.97 -2.96 -18.94
C GLU A 157 -2.87 -3.86 -18.44
N LYS A 158 -3.19 -5.15 -18.29
CA LYS A 158 -2.18 -6.19 -18.09
C LYS A 158 -1.68 -6.59 -19.47
N PRO A 159 -0.43 -6.26 -19.82
CA PRO A 159 0.07 -6.58 -21.15
C PRO A 159 0.32 -8.08 -21.30
N LYS A 160 0.64 -8.49 -22.50
CA LYS A 160 1.06 -9.87 -22.79
C LYS A 160 2.32 -10.18 -21.97
N SER A 161 2.55 -11.47 -21.77
CA SER A 161 3.68 -11.98 -21.01
C SER A 161 4.99 -11.21 -21.27
N GLY A 162 5.61 -10.74 -20.21
CA GLY A 162 6.90 -10.07 -20.26
C GLY A 162 6.87 -8.55 -20.23
N ASP A 163 5.71 -7.94 -20.45
CA ASP A 163 5.58 -6.48 -20.45
C ASP A 163 5.13 -5.95 -19.10
N LYS A 164 5.39 -4.67 -18.87
CA LYS A 164 4.96 -3.98 -17.66
C LYS A 164 3.49 -3.58 -17.71
N LEU A 165 2.88 -3.48 -16.55
CA LEU A 165 1.53 -2.98 -16.40
C LEU A 165 1.45 -1.52 -16.82
N LYS A 166 0.37 -1.14 -17.50
CA LYS A 166 0.21 0.21 -18.05
C LYS A 166 -1.15 0.79 -17.70
N VAL A 167 -1.18 2.11 -17.61
CA VAL A 167 -2.40 2.90 -17.42
C VAL A 167 -2.62 3.74 -18.67
N LYS A 168 -3.83 3.73 -19.18
CA LYS A 168 -4.20 4.51 -20.36
C LYS A 168 -5.44 5.35 -20.09
N SER A 169 -5.51 6.53 -20.71
CA SER A 169 -6.73 7.31 -20.73
C SER A 169 -7.78 6.59 -21.56
N ASN A 170 -9.00 6.64 -21.11
CA ASN A 170 -10.15 6.12 -21.88
C ASN A 170 -10.54 7.04 -23.01
#